data_4b8c5be2faf9d3e5a3313f12b95bbe4b
#
_entry.id   4b8c5be2faf9d3e5a3313f12b95bbe4b
#
_cell.length_a   1.000
_cell.length_b   1.000
_cell.length_c   1.000
_cell.angle_alpha   90.00
_cell.angle_beta   90.00
_cell.angle_gamma   90.00
#
_symmetry.space_group_name_H-M   'P 1'
#
loop_
_entity.id
_entity.type
_entity.pdbx_description
1 polymer ?
#
loop_
_entity_poly.entity_id
_entity_poly.type
_entity_poly.pdbx_seq_one_letter_code
_entity_poly.pdbx_strand_id
1 'polypeptide(L)'
;MPKRTDIETILVIGSGPIVIGQAAEFDYAGTQACLSLKEEGYRVILINSNPATIMTDTEMADKVYIEPITLEFVSRILRKERPDAILPTLGGQTGLNMAIELDESGILDELGIEILGTKLDAIHKAEDRDLFRNLMYELKAPVPESDIIHNMEEAHALVARIGYPVIVRPAFTLGGTGGGICHNDQELEEIVTSGLKYSPVTQCLLEKSIAGMKEIEYEVMRDAADNAIVVCNMENFDPVGIHTGDSIVVAPTQTLSDRENQMLRNISLDIIRALKIEGGCNVQLALDPNSFQYYVIEVNPRVSRSSALASKATG
;
A
#
# COMPACT_ATOMS: atom_id res chain seq x y z
N MET A 1 23.28 -4.73 0.77
CA MET A 1 23.78 -4.15 2.04
C MET A 1 24.40 -5.25 2.88
N PRO A 2 25.44 -5.00 3.67
CA PRO A 2 25.94 -6.02 4.58
C PRO A 2 24.90 -6.31 5.67
N LYS A 3 24.91 -7.56 6.19
CA LYS A 3 24.09 -7.98 7.33
C LYS A 3 24.29 -7.03 8.51
N ARG A 4 23.23 -6.64 9.18
CA ARG A 4 23.27 -5.93 10.47
C ARG A 4 23.74 -6.90 11.57
N THR A 5 24.81 -6.54 12.24
CA THR A 5 25.41 -7.39 13.31
C THR A 5 24.96 -6.99 14.70
N ASP A 6 24.19 -5.93 14.82
CA ASP A 6 23.60 -5.40 16.05
C ASP A 6 22.19 -5.97 16.33
N ILE A 7 21.66 -6.78 15.43
CA ILE A 7 20.38 -7.49 15.52
C ILE A 7 20.64 -8.99 15.44
N GLU A 8 20.04 -9.75 16.33
CA GLU A 8 20.11 -11.22 16.36
C GLU A 8 18.75 -11.87 16.17
N THR A 9 17.69 -11.29 16.74
CA THR A 9 16.35 -11.86 16.74
C THR A 9 15.33 -10.89 16.12
N ILE A 10 14.57 -11.38 15.15
CA ILE A 10 13.55 -10.59 14.44
C ILE A 10 12.19 -11.28 14.59
N LEU A 11 11.16 -10.51 14.97
CA LEU A 11 9.78 -10.97 14.94
C LEU A 11 9.11 -10.48 13.64
N VAL A 12 8.68 -11.42 12.82
CA VAL A 12 7.90 -11.17 11.59
C VAL A 12 6.41 -11.19 11.94
N ILE A 13 5.69 -10.14 11.55
CA ILE A 13 4.23 -10.07 11.72
C ILE A 13 3.58 -10.52 10.42
N GLY A 14 2.75 -11.57 10.50
CA GLY A 14 2.02 -12.10 9.36
C GLY A 14 0.77 -11.28 9.01
N SER A 15 0.05 -11.74 8.00
CA SER A 15 -1.09 -11.03 7.41
C SER A 15 -2.44 -11.30 8.10
N GLY A 16 -2.45 -12.20 9.08
CA GLY A 16 -3.71 -12.58 9.73
C GLY A 16 -4.54 -13.59 8.92
N PRO A 17 -5.86 -13.58 9.05
CA PRO A 17 -6.73 -14.46 8.31
C PRO A 17 -6.72 -14.14 6.82
N ILE A 18 -6.90 -15.15 5.97
CA ILE A 18 -7.09 -14.95 4.53
C ILE A 18 -8.45 -14.29 4.31
N VAL A 19 -8.43 -13.11 3.73
CA VAL A 19 -9.62 -12.39 3.27
C VAL A 19 -9.66 -12.46 1.75
N ILE A 20 -10.83 -12.73 1.16
CA ILE A 20 -10.99 -12.78 -0.29
C ILE A 20 -10.50 -11.45 -0.90
N GLY A 21 -9.60 -11.53 -1.89
CA GLY A 21 -8.97 -10.36 -2.51
C GLY A 21 -7.74 -9.81 -1.78
N GLN A 22 -7.39 -10.36 -0.61
CA GLN A 22 -6.17 -10.00 0.13
C GLN A 22 -5.64 -11.27 0.80
N ALA A 23 -4.36 -11.60 0.67
CA ALA A 23 -3.65 -12.44 1.61
C ALA A 23 -2.84 -13.62 1.06
N ALA A 24 -3.18 -14.25 -0.05
CA ALA A 24 -2.36 -15.34 -0.58
C ALA A 24 -0.94 -14.87 -0.95
N GLU A 25 -0.84 -13.66 -1.47
CA GLU A 25 0.42 -12.97 -1.77
C GLU A 25 1.26 -12.68 -0.54
N PHE A 26 0.62 -12.38 0.60
CA PHE A 26 1.33 -12.10 1.85
C PHE A 26 1.83 -13.38 2.53
N ASP A 27 1.16 -14.51 2.32
CA ASP A 27 1.65 -15.81 2.77
C ASP A 27 2.98 -16.15 2.07
N TYR A 28 3.05 -15.98 0.76
CA TYR A 28 4.29 -16.13 0.00
C TYR A 28 5.37 -15.14 0.46
N ALA A 29 5.04 -13.85 0.56
CA ALA A 29 6.00 -12.82 0.94
C ALA A 29 6.56 -13.04 2.35
N GLY A 30 5.69 -13.35 3.31
CA GLY A 30 6.09 -13.64 4.68
C GLY A 30 6.94 -14.91 4.79
N THR A 31 6.61 -15.95 4.03
CA THR A 31 7.41 -17.17 3.95
C THR A 31 8.82 -16.87 3.43
N GLN A 32 8.93 -16.14 2.31
CA GLN A 32 10.22 -15.77 1.71
C GLN A 32 11.05 -14.88 2.66
N ALA A 33 10.40 -13.99 3.39
CA ALA A 33 11.10 -13.19 4.39
C ALA A 33 11.69 -14.04 5.52
N CYS A 34 10.91 -14.96 6.08
CA CYS A 34 11.41 -15.86 7.12
C CYS A 34 12.61 -16.67 6.62
N LEU A 35 12.53 -17.23 5.41
CA LEU A 35 13.62 -17.98 4.80
C LEU A 35 14.88 -17.12 4.59
N SER A 36 14.72 -15.92 4.00
CA SER A 36 15.84 -15.01 3.75
C SER A 36 16.51 -14.54 5.04
N LEU A 37 15.73 -14.25 6.07
CA LEU A 37 16.27 -13.86 7.38
C LEU A 37 17.03 -15.01 8.04
N LYS A 38 16.55 -16.24 7.92
CA LYS A 38 17.25 -17.45 8.42
C LYS A 38 18.55 -17.69 7.64
N GLU A 39 18.54 -17.53 6.32
CA GLU A 39 19.74 -17.63 5.48
C GLU A 39 20.82 -16.60 5.86
N GLU A 40 20.40 -15.39 6.24
CA GLU A 40 21.28 -14.37 6.79
C GLU A 40 21.74 -14.68 8.23
N GLY A 41 21.17 -15.71 8.85
CA GLY A 41 21.56 -16.19 10.19
C GLY A 41 20.96 -15.39 11.33
N TYR A 42 19.77 -14.79 11.14
CA TYR A 42 18.94 -14.26 12.23
C TYR A 42 18.10 -15.36 12.86
N ARG A 43 17.80 -15.22 14.15
CA ARG A 43 16.73 -15.98 14.79
C ARG A 43 15.40 -15.36 14.42
N VAL A 44 14.53 -16.14 13.78
CA VAL A 44 13.24 -15.66 13.26
C VAL A 44 12.10 -16.17 14.12
N ILE A 45 11.29 -15.25 14.61
CA ILE A 45 10.03 -15.51 15.27
C ILE A 45 8.91 -15.04 14.36
N LEU A 46 7.89 -15.86 14.17
CA LEU A 46 6.72 -15.50 13.35
C LEU A 46 5.47 -15.50 14.23
N ILE A 47 4.63 -14.49 14.06
CA ILE A 47 3.24 -14.50 14.52
C ILE A 47 2.29 -14.41 13.33
N ASN A 48 1.33 -15.34 13.25
CA ASN A 48 0.20 -15.27 12.33
C ASN A 48 -1.02 -15.97 12.92
N SER A 49 -2.22 -15.46 12.69
CA SER A 49 -3.43 -16.04 13.26
C SER A 49 -4.00 -17.20 12.44
N ASN A 50 -3.56 -17.40 11.21
CA ASN A 50 -4.05 -18.47 10.34
C ASN A 50 -3.12 -19.69 10.38
N PRO A 51 -3.58 -20.84 10.89
CA PRO A 51 -2.77 -22.06 10.93
C PRO A 51 -2.64 -22.79 9.59
N ALA A 52 -3.43 -22.38 8.58
CA ALA A 52 -3.49 -23.06 7.28
C ALA A 52 -2.63 -22.39 6.19
N THR A 53 -1.69 -21.54 6.57
CA THR A 53 -0.78 -20.87 5.66
C THR A 53 0.57 -21.57 5.62
N ILE A 54 1.30 -21.44 4.49
CA ILE A 54 2.69 -21.95 4.36
C ILE A 54 3.60 -21.25 5.38
N MET A 55 3.39 -19.96 5.59
CA MET A 55 4.13 -19.14 6.54
C MET A 55 4.16 -19.74 7.95
N THR A 56 3.06 -20.36 8.41
CA THR A 56 2.94 -20.95 9.74
C THR A 56 3.46 -22.38 9.87
N ASP A 57 4.04 -22.93 8.80
CA ASP A 57 4.78 -24.19 8.90
C ASP A 57 5.96 -24.03 9.86
N THR A 58 6.17 -25.04 10.70
CA THR A 58 7.20 -25.01 11.75
C THR A 58 8.63 -24.97 11.24
N GLU A 59 8.85 -25.26 9.95
CA GLU A 59 10.18 -25.17 9.32
C GLU A 59 10.51 -23.75 8.84
N MET A 60 9.50 -22.87 8.70
CA MET A 60 9.67 -21.52 8.14
C MET A 60 10.38 -20.56 9.09
N ALA A 61 10.10 -20.65 10.38
CA ALA A 61 10.73 -19.80 11.41
C ALA A 61 11.29 -20.66 12.56
N ASP A 62 12.20 -20.10 13.36
CA ASP A 62 12.73 -20.79 14.54
C ASP A 62 11.64 -20.94 15.61
N LYS A 63 10.67 -20.05 15.58
CA LYS A 63 9.49 -20.12 16.44
C LYS A 63 8.26 -19.53 15.76
N VAL A 64 7.17 -20.29 15.77
CA VAL A 64 5.88 -19.89 15.18
C VAL A 64 4.85 -19.74 16.30
N TYR A 65 4.19 -18.58 16.33
CA TYR A 65 3.04 -18.29 17.17
C TYR A 65 1.79 -18.26 16.32
N ILE A 66 0.87 -19.19 16.53
CA ILE A 66 -0.46 -19.20 15.91
C ILE A 66 -1.42 -18.56 16.91
N GLU A 67 -1.43 -17.23 16.92
CA GLU A 67 -2.18 -16.43 17.88
C GLU A 67 -2.85 -15.24 17.16
N PRO A 68 -3.92 -14.67 17.72
CA PRO A 68 -4.52 -13.45 17.18
C PRO A 68 -3.50 -12.31 17.07
N ILE A 69 -3.48 -11.62 15.92
CA ILE A 69 -2.66 -10.43 15.72
C ILE A 69 -3.40 -9.24 16.34
N THR A 70 -3.32 -9.12 17.66
CA THR A 70 -3.86 -8.03 18.46
C THR A 70 -2.79 -7.47 19.39
N LEU A 71 -2.93 -6.22 19.80
CA LEU A 71 -1.99 -5.55 20.69
C LEU A 71 -1.68 -6.41 21.94
N GLU A 72 -2.71 -7.05 22.53
CA GLU A 72 -2.55 -7.88 23.71
C GLU A 72 -1.64 -9.08 23.48
N PHE A 73 -1.94 -9.87 22.42
CA PHE A 73 -1.18 -11.10 22.15
C PHE A 73 0.24 -10.79 21.66
N VAL A 74 0.37 -9.82 20.75
CA VAL A 74 1.70 -9.42 20.23
C VAL A 74 2.56 -8.88 21.37
N SER A 75 2.02 -8.01 22.24
CA SER A 75 2.74 -7.48 23.40
C SER A 75 3.23 -8.56 24.36
N ARG A 76 2.41 -9.61 24.59
CA ARG A 76 2.82 -10.77 25.42
C ARG A 76 3.99 -11.53 24.79
N ILE A 77 3.97 -11.70 23.46
CA ILE A 77 5.04 -12.37 22.72
C ILE A 77 6.31 -11.51 22.76
N LEU A 78 6.21 -10.19 22.53
CA LEU A 78 7.35 -9.28 22.61
C LEU A 78 8.02 -9.32 24.00
N ARG A 79 7.24 -9.26 25.09
CA ARG A 79 7.78 -9.37 26.46
C ARG A 79 8.45 -10.71 26.74
N LYS A 80 7.94 -11.81 26.15
CA LYS A 80 8.46 -13.16 26.34
C LYS A 80 9.74 -13.42 25.54
N GLU A 81 9.72 -13.05 24.26
CA GLU A 81 10.79 -13.39 23.32
C GLU A 81 11.89 -12.34 23.25
N ARG A 82 11.58 -11.08 23.59
CA ARG A 82 12.52 -9.96 23.55
C ARG A 82 13.29 -9.87 22.25
N PRO A 83 12.61 -9.81 21.08
CA PRO A 83 13.32 -9.63 19.83
C PRO A 83 13.99 -8.25 19.77
N ASP A 84 15.07 -8.13 19.02
CA ASP A 84 15.75 -6.84 18.79
C ASP A 84 14.92 -5.95 17.86
N ALA A 85 14.17 -6.59 16.95
CA ALA A 85 13.39 -5.86 15.96
C ALA A 85 12.10 -6.59 15.55
N ILE A 86 11.14 -5.83 15.02
CA ILE A 86 9.95 -6.33 14.34
C ILE A 86 9.99 -6.01 12.85
N LEU A 87 9.43 -6.91 12.01
CA LEU A 87 9.29 -6.72 10.57
C LEU A 87 7.79 -6.82 10.19
N PRO A 88 7.07 -5.69 10.11
CA PRO A 88 5.62 -5.69 9.87
C PRO A 88 5.23 -5.63 8.40
N THR A 89 6.12 -5.13 7.52
CA THR A 89 5.81 -4.75 6.14
C THR A 89 5.42 -5.92 5.22
N LEU A 90 5.64 -7.15 5.65
CA LEU A 90 5.31 -8.37 4.91
C LEU A 90 3.95 -8.97 5.30
N GLY A 91 3.33 -8.44 6.34
CA GLY A 91 1.98 -8.81 6.81
C GLY A 91 0.85 -7.99 6.19
N GLY A 92 1.10 -7.28 5.09
CA GLY A 92 0.10 -6.41 4.48
C GLY A 92 -0.39 -5.31 5.41
N GLN A 93 -1.63 -4.88 5.23
CA GLN A 93 -2.23 -3.83 6.08
C GLN A 93 -2.34 -4.25 7.55
N THR A 94 -2.59 -5.53 7.82
CA THR A 94 -2.63 -6.07 9.20
C THR A 94 -1.31 -5.83 9.93
N GLY A 95 -0.18 -6.11 9.27
CA GLY A 95 1.14 -5.89 9.85
C GLY A 95 1.45 -4.41 10.09
N LEU A 96 1.09 -3.54 9.15
CA LEU A 96 1.29 -2.08 9.30
C LEU A 96 0.44 -1.50 10.43
N ASN A 97 -0.84 -1.85 10.50
CA ASN A 97 -1.73 -1.39 11.57
C ASN A 97 -1.22 -1.84 12.94
N MET A 98 -0.76 -3.09 13.04
CA MET A 98 -0.18 -3.62 14.29
C MET A 98 1.10 -2.87 14.69
N ALA A 99 1.95 -2.49 13.73
CA ALA A 99 3.14 -1.69 14.04
C ALA A 99 2.77 -0.31 14.62
N ILE A 100 1.74 0.34 14.09
CA ILE A 100 1.22 1.61 14.59
C ILE A 100 0.68 1.42 16.02
N GLU A 101 -0.18 0.42 16.26
CA GLU A 101 -0.73 0.13 17.60
C GLU A 101 0.36 -0.16 18.65
N LEU A 102 1.41 -0.90 18.27
CA LEU A 102 2.53 -1.23 19.15
C LEU A 102 3.34 0.02 19.52
N ASP A 103 3.57 0.91 18.57
CA ASP A 103 4.28 2.17 18.80
C ASP A 103 3.46 3.11 19.70
N GLU A 104 2.19 3.35 19.36
CA GLU A 104 1.29 4.19 20.14
C GLU A 104 1.11 3.68 21.59
N SER A 105 1.19 2.38 21.80
CA SER A 105 1.15 1.79 23.14
C SER A 105 2.43 2.00 23.95
N GLY A 106 3.53 2.46 23.33
CA GLY A 106 4.84 2.65 23.92
C GLY A 106 5.62 1.36 24.24
N ILE A 107 5.12 0.20 23.85
CA ILE A 107 5.77 -1.08 24.17
C ILE A 107 7.08 -1.28 23.42
N LEU A 108 7.21 -0.75 22.20
CA LEU A 108 8.44 -0.84 21.43
C LEU A 108 9.58 -0.09 22.14
N ASP A 109 9.31 1.12 22.62
CA ASP A 109 10.26 1.91 23.40
C ASP A 109 10.57 1.26 24.75
N GLU A 110 9.54 0.74 25.46
CA GLU A 110 9.71 0.03 26.75
C GLU A 110 10.71 -1.13 26.63
N LEU A 111 10.66 -1.85 25.50
CA LEU A 111 11.45 -3.04 25.27
C LEU A 111 12.73 -2.80 24.44
N GLY A 112 12.90 -1.59 23.89
CA GLY A 112 14.02 -1.26 23.01
C GLY A 112 13.97 -1.99 21.67
N ILE A 113 12.78 -2.20 21.10
CA ILE A 113 12.56 -2.96 19.88
C ILE A 113 12.48 -2.02 18.67
N GLU A 114 13.30 -2.28 17.66
CA GLU A 114 13.31 -1.48 16.42
C GLU A 114 12.25 -1.98 15.40
N ILE A 115 11.64 -1.04 14.64
CA ILE A 115 10.84 -1.38 13.46
C ILE A 115 11.77 -1.41 12.25
N LEU A 116 11.86 -2.58 11.59
CA LEU A 116 12.61 -2.76 10.35
C LEU A 116 11.74 -2.44 9.14
N GLY A 117 12.39 -1.98 8.08
CA GLY A 117 11.73 -1.59 6.84
C GLY A 117 11.14 -0.19 6.92
N THR A 118 9.90 -0.05 6.48
CA THR A 118 9.23 1.25 6.42
C THR A 118 8.96 1.79 7.81
N LYS A 119 9.44 3.01 8.08
CA LYS A 119 9.23 3.70 9.36
C LYS A 119 7.79 4.23 9.45
N LEU A 120 7.30 4.40 10.66
CA LEU A 120 5.91 4.83 10.92
C LEU A 120 5.55 6.17 10.26
N ASP A 121 6.46 7.15 10.28
CA ASP A 121 6.26 8.44 9.60
C ASP A 121 5.98 8.27 8.09
N ALA A 122 6.68 7.32 7.45
CA ALA A 122 6.45 7.00 6.04
C ALA A 122 5.10 6.30 5.83
N ILE A 123 4.71 5.42 6.76
CA ILE A 123 3.41 4.74 6.71
C ILE A 123 2.29 5.78 6.83
N HIS A 124 2.36 6.67 7.82
CA HIS A 124 1.36 7.73 8.00
C HIS A 124 1.25 8.64 6.77
N LYS A 125 2.38 9.05 6.19
CA LYS A 125 2.38 9.89 4.97
C LYS A 125 1.83 9.19 3.74
N ALA A 126 1.99 7.88 3.64
CA ALA A 126 1.47 7.12 2.51
C ALA A 126 -0.02 6.77 2.65
N GLU A 127 -0.49 6.52 3.89
CA GLU A 127 -1.87 6.08 4.17
C GLU A 127 -2.84 7.25 4.38
N ASP A 128 -2.37 8.38 4.93
CA ASP A 128 -3.19 9.57 5.09
C ASP A 128 -3.31 10.35 3.77
N ARG A 129 -4.54 10.52 3.29
CA ARG A 129 -4.82 11.14 1.99
C ARG A 129 -4.33 12.57 1.88
N ASP A 130 -4.44 13.36 2.94
CA ASP A 130 -4.04 14.76 2.92
C ASP A 130 -2.52 14.89 2.99
N LEU A 131 -1.86 14.09 3.82
CA LEU A 131 -0.40 14.04 3.88
C LEU A 131 0.18 13.53 2.57
N PHE A 132 -0.41 12.48 1.98
CA PHE A 132 0.00 11.95 0.69
C PHE A 132 -0.15 13.00 -0.42
N ARG A 133 -1.31 13.64 -0.53
CA ARG A 133 -1.58 14.68 -1.52
C ARG A 133 -0.61 15.85 -1.39
N ASN A 134 -0.34 16.32 -0.17
CA ASN A 134 0.62 17.40 0.08
C ASN A 134 2.03 17.01 -0.36
N LEU A 135 2.46 15.78 -0.06
CA LEU A 135 3.74 15.25 -0.52
C LEU A 135 3.82 15.21 -2.05
N MET A 136 2.74 14.78 -2.73
CA MET A 136 2.70 14.78 -4.20
C MET A 136 2.81 16.20 -4.77
N TYR A 137 2.19 17.19 -4.14
CA TYR A 137 2.34 18.60 -4.55
C TYR A 137 3.78 19.11 -4.37
N GLU A 138 4.44 18.76 -3.27
CA GLU A 138 5.87 19.10 -3.05
C GLU A 138 6.76 18.49 -4.14
N LEU A 139 6.50 17.26 -4.54
CA LEU A 139 7.20 16.54 -5.61
C LEU A 139 6.79 17.02 -7.01
N LYS A 140 5.77 17.87 -7.14
CA LYS A 140 5.12 18.22 -8.42
C LYS A 140 4.61 17.01 -9.19
N ALA A 141 4.27 15.96 -8.47
CA ALA A 141 3.65 14.76 -9.00
C ALA A 141 2.14 14.99 -9.13
N PRO A 142 1.54 14.80 -10.30
CA PRO A 142 0.11 15.00 -10.45
C PRO A 142 -0.67 13.90 -9.73
N VAL A 143 -1.68 14.32 -8.99
CA VAL A 143 -2.74 13.44 -8.42
C VAL A 143 -4.08 13.87 -9.00
N PRO A 144 -5.08 12.99 -9.08
CA PRO A 144 -6.42 13.38 -9.48
C PRO A 144 -6.93 14.54 -8.61
N GLU A 145 -7.41 15.60 -9.24
CA GLU A 145 -8.00 16.72 -8.50
C GLU A 145 -9.23 16.24 -7.73
N SER A 146 -9.26 16.50 -6.45
CA SER A 146 -10.31 16.04 -5.55
C SER A 146 -10.55 17.07 -4.44
N ASP A 147 -11.76 17.04 -3.89
CA ASP A 147 -12.10 17.77 -2.67
C ASP A 147 -13.22 17.07 -1.91
N ILE A 148 -13.32 17.40 -0.64
CA ILE A 148 -14.39 16.93 0.22
C ILE A 148 -15.59 17.86 0.05
N ILE A 149 -16.77 17.27 -0.17
CA ILE A 149 -18.03 18.00 -0.32
C ILE A 149 -19.03 17.58 0.76
N HIS A 150 -19.81 18.54 1.24
CA HIS A 150 -20.84 18.35 2.25
C HIS A 150 -22.24 18.67 1.72
N ASN A 151 -22.34 19.27 0.54
CA ASN A 151 -23.58 19.67 -0.09
C ASN A 151 -23.42 19.75 -1.61
N MET A 152 -24.56 19.94 -2.30
CA MET A 152 -24.60 19.99 -3.77
C MET A 152 -23.93 21.25 -4.34
N GLU A 153 -23.98 22.38 -3.63
CA GLU A 153 -23.36 23.62 -4.09
C GLU A 153 -21.83 23.46 -4.20
N GLU A 154 -21.21 22.84 -3.20
CA GLU A 154 -19.78 22.50 -3.21
C GLU A 154 -19.45 21.53 -4.36
N ALA A 155 -20.34 20.54 -4.62
CA ALA A 155 -20.15 19.61 -5.72
C ALA A 155 -20.15 20.30 -7.08
N HIS A 156 -21.14 21.17 -7.36
CA HIS A 156 -21.17 21.94 -8.62
C HIS A 156 -19.99 22.88 -8.75
N ALA A 157 -19.58 23.55 -7.68
CA ALA A 157 -18.39 24.43 -7.70
C ALA A 157 -17.11 23.66 -8.05
N LEU A 158 -16.95 22.46 -7.51
CA LEU A 158 -15.80 21.60 -7.79
C LEU A 158 -15.84 21.10 -9.24
N VAL A 159 -16.98 20.60 -9.72
CA VAL A 159 -17.13 20.09 -11.09
C VAL A 159 -16.91 21.20 -12.12
N ALA A 160 -17.34 22.44 -11.84
CA ALA A 160 -17.06 23.58 -12.72
C ALA A 160 -15.55 23.82 -12.91
N ARG A 161 -14.73 23.43 -11.91
CA ARG A 161 -13.27 23.55 -11.96
C ARG A 161 -12.60 22.36 -12.66
N ILE A 162 -13.00 21.12 -12.29
CA ILE A 162 -12.31 19.90 -12.72
C ILE A 162 -12.93 19.24 -13.96
N GLY A 163 -14.17 19.56 -14.28
CA GLY A 163 -14.93 18.98 -15.41
C GLY A 163 -15.30 17.51 -15.20
N TYR A 164 -16.24 17.03 -16.02
CA TYR A 164 -16.64 15.63 -16.08
C TYR A 164 -15.63 14.75 -16.86
N PRO A 165 -15.65 13.41 -16.66
CA PRO A 165 -16.36 12.68 -15.61
C PRO A 165 -15.70 12.84 -14.23
N VAL A 166 -16.51 12.66 -13.16
CA VAL A 166 -16.05 12.69 -11.77
C VAL A 166 -16.51 11.46 -11.02
N ILE A 167 -15.81 11.09 -9.96
CA ILE A 167 -16.15 9.98 -9.05
C ILE A 167 -16.61 10.56 -7.73
N VAL A 168 -17.72 10.06 -7.22
CA VAL A 168 -18.25 10.36 -5.88
C VAL A 168 -17.98 9.16 -4.98
N ARG A 169 -17.32 9.38 -3.85
CA ARG A 169 -17.05 8.35 -2.83
C ARG A 169 -17.54 8.83 -1.47
N PRO A 170 -18.67 8.28 -0.97
CA PRO A 170 -19.16 8.62 0.36
C PRO A 170 -18.15 8.23 1.44
N ALA A 171 -17.97 9.09 2.45
CA ALA A 171 -17.07 8.81 3.54
C ALA A 171 -17.62 7.69 4.45
N PHE A 172 -16.73 6.82 4.92
CA PHE A 172 -17.03 5.73 5.88
C PHE A 172 -18.10 4.71 5.40
N THR A 173 -18.23 4.51 4.07
CA THR A 173 -19.06 3.45 3.51
C THR A 173 -18.23 2.26 3.08
N LEU A 174 -18.83 1.07 3.12
CA LEU A 174 -18.22 -0.18 2.68
C LEU A 174 -18.66 -0.54 1.26
N GLY A 175 -17.76 -1.10 0.46
CA GLY A 175 -18.07 -1.68 -0.84
C GLY A 175 -18.59 -0.68 -1.88
N GLY A 176 -18.24 0.61 -1.77
CA GLY A 176 -18.66 1.64 -2.75
C GLY A 176 -20.13 2.05 -2.67
N THR A 177 -20.84 1.66 -1.60
CA THR A 177 -22.27 1.96 -1.41
C THR A 177 -22.52 3.47 -1.47
N GLY A 178 -23.44 3.89 -2.34
CA GLY A 178 -23.84 5.29 -2.52
C GLY A 178 -22.88 6.13 -3.36
N GLY A 179 -21.76 5.56 -3.82
CA GLY A 179 -20.82 6.20 -4.73
C GLY A 179 -21.07 5.84 -6.20
N GLY A 180 -20.36 6.50 -7.10
CA GLY A 180 -20.43 6.22 -8.53
C GLY A 180 -19.67 7.23 -9.38
N ILE A 181 -19.68 6.99 -10.69
CA ILE A 181 -19.09 7.90 -11.70
C ILE A 181 -20.22 8.75 -12.25
N CYS A 182 -20.00 10.07 -12.34
CA CYS A 182 -20.93 11.04 -12.90
C CYS A 182 -20.35 11.60 -14.21
N HIS A 183 -21.13 11.57 -15.26
CA HIS A 183 -20.77 12.11 -16.58
C HIS A 183 -21.44 13.44 -16.92
N ASN A 184 -22.42 13.85 -16.11
CA ASN A 184 -23.22 15.06 -16.31
C ASN A 184 -23.85 15.51 -14.98
N ASP A 185 -24.48 16.70 -14.99
CA ASP A 185 -25.07 17.31 -13.80
C ASP A 185 -26.21 16.46 -13.22
N GLN A 186 -27.02 15.78 -14.04
CA GLN A 186 -28.12 14.95 -13.55
C GLN A 186 -27.58 13.76 -12.73
N GLU A 187 -26.57 13.05 -13.27
CA GLU A 187 -25.93 11.95 -12.55
C GLU A 187 -25.24 12.43 -11.27
N LEU A 188 -24.64 13.64 -11.32
CA LEU A 188 -24.03 14.26 -10.15
C LEU A 188 -25.04 14.47 -9.02
N GLU A 189 -26.20 15.07 -9.34
CA GLU A 189 -27.27 15.33 -8.38
C GLU A 189 -27.78 14.03 -7.73
N GLU A 190 -28.02 13.00 -8.54
CA GLU A 190 -28.51 11.71 -8.07
C GLU A 190 -27.48 11.01 -7.14
N ILE A 191 -26.22 10.93 -7.58
CA ILE A 191 -25.18 10.17 -6.87
C ILE A 191 -24.71 10.94 -5.64
N VAL A 192 -24.49 12.26 -5.71
CA VAL A 192 -24.07 13.06 -4.55
C VAL A 192 -25.17 13.07 -3.47
N THR A 193 -26.45 13.23 -3.85
CA THR A 193 -27.57 13.18 -2.90
C THR A 193 -27.61 11.82 -2.19
N SER A 194 -27.46 10.74 -2.94
CA SER A 194 -27.38 9.38 -2.40
C SER A 194 -26.15 9.24 -1.48
N GLY A 195 -24.99 9.66 -1.94
CA GLY A 195 -23.73 9.53 -1.22
C GLY A 195 -23.73 10.28 0.12
N LEU A 196 -24.21 11.52 0.15
CA LEU A 196 -24.33 12.30 1.39
C LEU A 196 -25.31 11.67 2.39
N LYS A 197 -26.35 10.99 1.89
CA LYS A 197 -27.30 10.27 2.73
C LYS A 197 -26.71 8.99 3.32
N TYR A 198 -25.90 8.25 2.55
CA TYR A 198 -25.29 7.02 3.02
C TYR A 198 -24.06 7.26 3.92
N SER A 199 -23.40 8.41 3.80
CA SER A 199 -22.28 8.76 4.66
C SER A 199 -22.75 9.07 6.09
N PRO A 200 -22.24 8.38 7.12
CA PRO A 200 -22.58 8.66 8.52
C PRO A 200 -22.25 10.09 8.97
N VAL A 201 -21.35 10.75 8.28
CA VAL A 201 -20.87 12.11 8.56
C VAL A 201 -21.32 13.13 7.52
N THR A 202 -22.23 12.75 6.62
CA THR A 202 -22.78 13.62 5.55
C THR A 202 -21.66 14.25 4.72
N GLN A 203 -20.74 13.40 4.23
CA GLN A 203 -19.53 13.85 3.55
C GLN A 203 -19.20 12.90 2.39
N CYS A 204 -18.83 13.45 1.24
CA CYS A 204 -18.31 12.69 0.09
C CYS A 204 -16.99 13.27 -0.38
N LEU A 205 -16.08 12.41 -0.84
CA LEU A 205 -14.98 12.81 -1.70
C LEU A 205 -15.50 12.87 -3.13
N LEU A 206 -15.30 14.00 -3.79
CA LEU A 206 -15.54 14.19 -5.22
C LEU A 206 -14.19 14.35 -5.92
N GLU A 207 -13.92 13.53 -6.92
CA GLU A 207 -12.61 13.40 -7.55
C GLU A 207 -12.74 13.36 -9.07
N LYS A 208 -11.76 13.94 -9.79
CA LYS A 208 -11.65 13.79 -11.24
C LYS A 208 -11.49 12.31 -11.60
N SER A 209 -12.37 11.80 -12.45
CA SER A 209 -12.26 10.43 -12.92
C SER A 209 -11.07 10.25 -13.86
N ILE A 210 -10.27 9.22 -13.58
CA ILE A 210 -9.18 8.74 -14.42
C ILE A 210 -9.51 7.38 -15.05
N ALA A 211 -10.79 7.01 -15.05
CA ALA A 211 -11.26 5.76 -15.66
C ALA A 211 -10.88 5.71 -17.14
N GLY A 212 -10.44 4.56 -17.60
CA GLY A 212 -9.98 4.34 -18.97
C GLY A 212 -8.51 4.67 -19.23
N MET A 213 -7.79 5.26 -18.26
CA MET A 213 -6.35 5.37 -18.35
C MET A 213 -5.69 3.99 -18.14
N LYS A 214 -4.47 3.84 -18.67
CA LYS A 214 -3.65 2.64 -18.39
C LYS A 214 -3.25 2.64 -16.93
N GLU A 215 -3.33 1.49 -16.28
CA GLU A 215 -2.82 1.31 -14.91
C GLU A 215 -1.44 0.66 -14.97
N ILE A 216 -0.45 1.39 -14.45
CA ILE A 216 0.96 1.00 -14.46
C ILE A 216 1.46 0.96 -13.02
N GLU A 217 2.16 -0.12 -12.68
CA GLU A 217 2.73 -0.30 -11.36
C GLU A 217 4.25 -0.42 -11.42
N TYR A 218 4.91 0.13 -10.41
CA TYR A 218 6.36 0.01 -10.20
C TYR A 218 6.64 -0.59 -8.83
N GLU A 219 7.35 -1.71 -8.82
CA GLU A 219 7.98 -2.22 -7.60
C GLU A 219 9.34 -1.55 -7.44
N VAL A 220 9.47 -0.80 -6.38
CA VAL A 220 10.67 0.02 -6.09
C VAL A 220 11.27 -0.40 -4.77
N MET A 221 12.58 -0.44 -4.69
CA MET A 221 13.31 -0.71 -3.44
C MET A 221 14.31 0.40 -3.16
N ARG A 222 14.48 0.70 -1.86
CA ARG A 222 15.46 1.67 -1.39
C ARG A 222 16.09 1.18 -0.08
N ASP A 223 17.38 1.48 0.10
CA ASP A 223 18.11 1.21 1.34
C ASP A 223 18.33 2.49 2.18
N ALA A 224 18.83 2.33 3.41
CA ALA A 224 19.14 3.44 4.31
C ALA A 224 20.22 4.40 3.77
N ALA A 225 21.04 3.95 2.80
CA ALA A 225 22.08 4.77 2.16
C ALA A 225 21.58 5.52 0.91
N ASP A 226 20.25 5.50 0.67
CA ASP A 226 19.56 6.13 -0.46
C ASP A 226 19.88 5.49 -1.84
N ASN A 227 20.38 4.27 -1.85
CA ASN A 227 20.41 3.50 -3.09
C ASN A 227 18.98 3.03 -3.39
N ALA A 228 18.46 3.41 -4.55
CA ALA A 228 17.12 3.05 -4.97
C ALA A 228 17.11 2.43 -6.37
N ILE A 229 16.31 1.38 -6.54
CA ILE A 229 16.14 0.68 -7.80
C ILE A 229 14.65 0.44 -8.09
N VAL A 230 14.29 0.41 -9.36
CA VAL A 230 13.06 -0.21 -9.82
C VAL A 230 13.35 -1.68 -10.06
N VAL A 231 12.70 -2.55 -9.30
CA VAL A 231 12.83 -4.01 -9.43
C VAL A 231 12.11 -4.48 -10.68
N CYS A 232 10.87 -4.02 -10.87
CA CYS A 232 10.02 -4.39 -11.99
C CYS A 232 8.99 -3.30 -12.24
N ASN A 233 8.62 -3.12 -13.51
CA ASN A 233 7.42 -2.40 -13.89
C ASN A 233 6.37 -3.39 -14.41
N MET A 234 5.11 -3.07 -14.21
CA MET A 234 3.98 -3.92 -14.57
C MET A 234 2.86 -3.09 -15.17
N GLU A 235 2.05 -3.73 -15.98
CA GLU A 235 0.92 -3.11 -16.65
C GLU A 235 -0.32 -3.97 -16.43
N ASN A 236 -1.40 -3.37 -15.95
CA ASN A 236 -2.69 -4.01 -15.89
C ASN A 236 -3.32 -4.04 -17.29
N PHE A 237 -3.82 -5.19 -17.69
CA PHE A 237 -4.49 -5.35 -19.00
C PHE A 237 -5.79 -4.57 -19.05
N ASP A 238 -6.50 -4.51 -17.93
CA ASP A 238 -7.70 -3.71 -17.79
C ASP A 238 -7.34 -2.27 -17.37
N PRO A 239 -8.10 -1.27 -17.85
CA PRO A 239 -7.84 0.13 -17.51
C PRO A 239 -8.17 0.44 -16.04
N VAL A 240 -7.69 1.58 -15.57
CA VAL A 240 -8.01 2.10 -14.24
C VAL A 240 -9.52 2.08 -13.98
N GLY A 241 -9.90 1.56 -12.82
CA GLY A 241 -11.28 1.37 -12.39
C GLY A 241 -11.67 -0.11 -12.20
N ILE A 242 -10.88 -1.02 -12.74
CA ILE A 242 -10.94 -2.46 -12.41
C ILE A 242 -9.94 -2.73 -11.30
N HIS A 243 -10.37 -3.42 -10.25
CA HIS A 243 -9.48 -3.73 -9.15
C HIS A 243 -8.31 -4.62 -9.62
N THR A 244 -7.08 -4.26 -9.27
CA THR A 244 -5.86 -4.97 -9.73
C THR A 244 -5.89 -6.47 -9.45
N GLY A 245 -6.62 -6.91 -8.39
CA GLY A 245 -6.84 -8.31 -8.07
C GLY A 245 -7.69 -9.08 -9.06
N ASP A 246 -8.49 -8.37 -9.84
CA ASP A 246 -9.43 -8.93 -10.81
C ASP A 246 -8.93 -8.74 -12.24
N SER A 247 -7.80 -8.04 -12.43
CA SER A 247 -7.16 -7.78 -13.72
C SER A 247 -6.00 -8.74 -14.00
N ILE A 248 -5.71 -8.93 -15.30
CA ILE A 248 -4.49 -9.60 -15.74
C ILE A 248 -3.35 -8.60 -15.70
N VAL A 249 -2.29 -8.93 -14.99
CA VAL A 249 -1.09 -8.09 -14.87
C VAL A 249 0.05 -8.71 -15.68
N VAL A 250 0.73 -7.90 -16.47
CA VAL A 250 1.86 -8.29 -17.31
C VAL A 250 3.14 -7.62 -16.82
N ALA A 251 4.20 -8.40 -16.63
CA ALA A 251 5.52 -7.93 -16.26
C ALA A 251 6.58 -8.43 -17.26
N PRO A 252 7.45 -7.57 -17.79
CA PRO A 252 7.42 -6.11 -17.72
C PRO A 252 6.29 -5.49 -18.54
N THR A 253 6.07 -4.16 -18.42
CA THR A 253 5.12 -3.40 -19.24
C THR A 253 5.38 -3.61 -20.72
N GLN A 254 4.31 -3.75 -21.51
CA GLN A 254 4.38 -4.07 -22.94
C GLN A 254 4.04 -2.88 -23.85
N THR A 255 3.25 -1.92 -23.37
CA THR A 255 2.68 -0.86 -24.22
C THR A 255 3.27 0.52 -23.95
N LEU A 256 4.24 0.62 -23.04
CA LEU A 256 4.93 1.88 -22.78
C LEU A 256 6.06 2.14 -23.79
N SER A 257 6.12 3.37 -24.29
CA SER A 257 7.34 3.88 -24.93
C SER A 257 8.46 4.06 -23.89
N ASP A 258 9.72 4.09 -24.33
CA ASP A 258 10.85 4.36 -23.44
C ASP A 258 10.70 5.68 -22.67
N ARG A 259 10.20 6.71 -23.33
CA ARG A 259 9.96 8.02 -22.71
C ARG A 259 8.92 7.95 -21.57
N GLU A 260 7.82 7.25 -21.78
CA GLU A 260 6.79 7.04 -20.76
C GLU A 260 7.36 6.24 -19.59
N ASN A 261 8.06 5.15 -19.89
CA ASN A 261 8.68 4.32 -18.87
C ASN A 261 9.69 5.10 -18.02
N GLN A 262 10.57 5.92 -18.64
CA GLN A 262 11.53 6.73 -17.89
C GLN A 262 10.84 7.80 -17.03
N MET A 263 9.79 8.42 -17.54
CA MET A 263 9.00 9.42 -16.80
C MET A 263 8.36 8.79 -15.54
N LEU A 264 7.65 7.68 -15.70
CA LEU A 264 6.96 7.00 -14.59
C LEU A 264 7.95 6.36 -13.61
N ARG A 265 9.07 5.82 -14.12
CA ARG A 265 10.18 5.32 -13.31
C ARG A 265 10.78 6.42 -12.41
N ASN A 266 11.04 7.58 -12.97
CA ASN A 266 11.67 8.67 -12.23
C ASN A 266 10.77 9.16 -11.09
N ILE A 267 9.48 9.38 -11.35
CA ILE A 267 8.57 9.80 -10.28
C ILE A 267 8.42 8.73 -9.19
N SER A 268 8.43 7.43 -9.55
CA SER A 268 8.38 6.34 -8.57
C SER A 268 9.63 6.35 -7.66
N LEU A 269 10.81 6.64 -8.21
CA LEU A 269 12.05 6.78 -7.42
C LEU A 269 12.03 8.04 -6.54
N ASP A 270 11.48 9.14 -7.03
CA ASP A 270 11.37 10.38 -6.24
C ASP A 270 10.40 10.20 -5.07
N ILE A 271 9.30 9.49 -5.28
CA ILE A 271 8.32 9.18 -4.23
C ILE A 271 8.93 8.34 -3.12
N ILE A 272 9.62 7.22 -3.43
CA ILE A 272 10.20 6.35 -2.39
C ILE A 272 11.26 7.08 -1.57
N ARG A 273 12.04 7.98 -2.22
CA ARG A 273 13.01 8.83 -1.54
C ARG A 273 12.37 9.86 -0.62
N ALA A 274 11.32 10.54 -1.10
CA ALA A 274 10.61 11.54 -0.30
C ALA A 274 9.91 10.94 0.92
N LEU A 275 9.34 9.75 0.77
CA LEU A 275 8.77 8.97 1.87
C LEU A 275 9.83 8.37 2.80
N LYS A 276 11.11 8.33 2.38
CA LYS A 276 12.21 7.68 3.11
C LYS A 276 11.94 6.22 3.45
N ILE A 277 11.21 5.52 2.57
CA ILE A 277 10.94 4.09 2.73
C ILE A 277 12.26 3.33 2.68
N GLU A 278 12.45 2.42 3.60
CA GLU A 278 13.53 1.43 3.61
C GLU A 278 12.93 0.05 3.29
N GLY A 279 13.40 -0.60 2.25
CA GLY A 279 12.79 -1.82 1.71
C GLY A 279 11.99 -1.55 0.43
N GLY A 280 10.97 -2.35 0.19
CA GLY A 280 10.15 -2.29 -1.00
C GLY A 280 8.87 -1.47 -0.84
N CYS A 281 8.44 -0.85 -1.93
CA CYS A 281 7.10 -0.30 -2.03
C CYS A 281 6.54 -0.48 -3.45
N ASN A 282 5.23 -0.49 -3.54
CA ASN A 282 4.50 -0.48 -4.80
C ASN A 282 3.99 0.94 -5.07
N VAL A 283 4.24 1.45 -6.27
CA VAL A 283 3.73 2.75 -6.75
C VAL A 283 2.75 2.49 -7.89
N GLN A 284 1.51 2.92 -7.74
CA GLN A 284 0.46 2.79 -8.75
C GLN A 284 0.23 4.11 -9.46
N LEU A 285 0.22 4.06 -10.78
CA LEU A 285 0.17 5.21 -11.67
C LEU A 285 -0.90 4.99 -12.74
N ALA A 286 -1.64 6.06 -13.07
CA ALA A 286 -2.50 6.10 -14.24
C ALA A 286 -1.80 6.86 -15.35
N LEU A 287 -1.81 6.35 -16.58
CA LEU A 287 -1.24 7.01 -17.75
C LEU A 287 -2.32 7.16 -18.83
N ASP A 288 -2.51 8.38 -19.32
CA ASP A 288 -3.38 8.63 -20.47
C ASP A 288 -2.83 7.92 -21.72
N PRO A 289 -3.63 7.06 -22.38
CA PRO A 289 -3.18 6.32 -23.56
C PRO A 289 -2.81 7.18 -24.77
N ASN A 290 -3.21 8.47 -24.79
CA ASN A 290 -3.06 9.38 -25.93
C ASN A 290 -2.10 10.56 -25.66
N SER A 291 -1.58 10.66 -24.43
CA SER A 291 -0.69 11.76 -24.05
C SER A 291 0.33 11.31 -23.00
N PHE A 292 1.22 12.22 -22.58
CA PHE A 292 2.14 11.98 -21.46
C PHE A 292 1.53 12.37 -20.09
N GLN A 293 0.23 12.64 -20.05
CA GLN A 293 -0.44 12.95 -18.79
C GLN A 293 -0.55 11.68 -17.94
N TYR A 294 -0.11 11.79 -16.71
CA TYR A 294 -0.23 10.69 -15.73
C TYR A 294 -0.71 11.22 -14.38
N TYR A 295 -1.14 10.32 -13.53
CA TYR A 295 -1.49 10.59 -12.14
C TYR A 295 -0.90 9.53 -11.23
N VAL A 296 -0.46 9.93 -10.04
CA VAL A 296 -0.16 9.01 -8.97
C VAL A 296 -1.47 8.61 -8.30
N ILE A 297 -1.78 7.32 -8.28
CA ILE A 297 -3.01 6.77 -7.69
C ILE A 297 -2.79 6.55 -6.20
N GLU A 298 -1.80 5.70 -5.88
CA GLU A 298 -1.46 5.36 -4.50
C GLU A 298 -0.03 4.83 -4.40
N VAL A 299 0.48 4.81 -3.18
CA VAL A 299 1.74 4.18 -2.83
C VAL A 299 1.49 3.24 -1.65
N ASN A 300 1.86 1.98 -1.82
CA ASN A 300 1.79 0.99 -0.77
C ASN A 300 3.16 0.82 -0.14
N PRO A 301 3.42 1.34 1.09
CA PRO A 301 4.74 1.29 1.74
C PRO A 301 5.04 -0.09 2.33
N ARG A 302 4.71 -1.13 1.63
CA ARG A 302 4.76 -2.53 2.00
C ARG A 302 4.81 -3.41 0.76
N VAL A 303 5.01 -4.71 0.95
CA VAL A 303 4.80 -5.67 -0.14
C VAL A 303 3.34 -5.70 -0.58
N SER A 304 3.14 -5.99 -1.85
CA SER A 304 1.82 -6.10 -2.47
C SER A 304 1.75 -7.36 -3.33
N ARG A 305 0.64 -7.58 -4.02
CA ARG A 305 0.52 -8.68 -4.99
C ARG A 305 1.53 -8.56 -6.12
N SER A 306 1.75 -7.36 -6.58
CA SER A 306 2.74 -7.05 -7.59
C SER A 306 4.16 -7.39 -7.15
N SER A 307 4.49 -7.33 -5.87
CA SER A 307 5.80 -7.77 -5.37
C SER A 307 6.03 -9.27 -5.59
N ALA A 308 5.00 -10.10 -5.39
CA ALA A 308 5.09 -11.54 -5.66
C ALA A 308 5.25 -11.81 -7.18
N LEU A 309 4.52 -11.06 -8.01
CA LEU A 309 4.68 -11.14 -9.48
C LEU A 309 6.07 -10.67 -9.91
N ALA A 310 6.55 -9.53 -9.39
CA ALA A 310 7.88 -9.01 -9.67
C ALA A 310 8.97 -10.04 -9.33
N SER A 311 8.89 -10.67 -8.16
CA SER A 311 9.80 -11.75 -7.75
C SER A 311 9.82 -12.90 -8.75
N LYS A 312 8.67 -13.31 -9.28
CA LYS A 312 8.58 -14.38 -10.28
C LYS A 312 9.08 -13.94 -11.66
N ALA A 313 8.84 -12.69 -12.05
CA ALA A 313 9.21 -12.17 -13.35
C ALA A 313 10.72 -11.86 -13.48
N THR A 314 11.37 -11.54 -12.37
CA THR A 314 12.80 -11.15 -12.34
C THR A 314 13.75 -12.30 -11.94
N GLY A 315 13.24 -13.42 -11.42
CA GLY A 315 14.02 -14.55 -10.96
C GLY A 315 14.63 -14.31 -9.60
#